data_9039344c326610e1f3bd340424312434
#
_entry.id   9039344c326610e1f3bd340424312434
#
_cell.length_a   1.000
_cell.length_b   1.000
_cell.length_c   1.000
_cell.angle_alpha   90.00
_cell.angle_beta   90.00
_cell.angle_gamma   90.00
#
_symmetry.space_group_name_H-M   'P 1'
#
loop_
_entity.id
_entity.type
_entity.pdbx_description
1 polymer ?
#
loop_
_entity_poly.entity_id
_entity_poly.type
_entity_poly.pdbx_seq_one_letter_code
_entity_poly.pdbx_strand_id
1 'polypeptide(L)'
;MAKIIGIDLGTTNSCVAVVEGGKPVVIPNAEGQRTTPSVVAFTKVGERLVGEPAKRQAVTNAPRTVSSVKRLMGSETRVPIDGKCYTPQELSALILQKLKADAEAYLGEPVTEAVITVPAYFNDAQRQATKDAGRIAGLDVRRIINEPTAAALAYGLDNGRTQTVMVYDLGGGTFDVSLIRIGDGIVQVLSTCGDNFLGGDDFDERIVNWLADRCRAEHGVDLTNDRVAMQRLREEAEKAKKELSSAKQTDINLPFLTMAADGALHLQTTLTRAKFEELCADLIERTALPVRNALSDARLSASDLDQVLLVGGSTRIPAVQAKVVRMTGLELSKSLNPDECVALGAAVQAGRLGGEMLSGPGEDLLLMDVTPLTLSIETVGGVATHLIERNSTIPTRFSKVFTTAAPFQKTVQIKVLQGEREFARDNKLLGTFTLRGIKRAWAGVPKIEVTFDIDANGIVKVKARDMDTGKQQSITISGTSNLTEDEIKRAKENAAAFAGQDKERKAALEALNAGEAALYRVNTALGSKAGKALDRETRTKIKEAERTLERVLKHKKADKLTPVDVIAINTAREALSAVAAPLVARWESEKA
;
A
#
# COMPACT_ATOMS: atom_id res chain seq x y z
N MET A 1 -25.93 4.36 7.87
CA MET A 1 -24.61 4.64 8.48
C MET A 1 -23.63 4.75 7.34
N ALA A 2 -22.63 5.65 7.43
CA ALA A 2 -21.58 5.73 6.41
C ALA A 2 -20.82 4.39 6.36
N LYS A 3 -20.52 3.93 5.14
CA LYS A 3 -19.79 2.68 4.91
C LYS A 3 -18.33 2.82 5.39
N ILE A 4 -17.83 1.81 6.10
CA ILE A 4 -16.42 1.68 6.44
C ILE A 4 -15.78 0.80 5.38
N ILE A 5 -14.69 1.26 4.76
CA ILE A 5 -13.98 0.50 3.73
C ILE A 5 -12.80 -0.28 4.30
N GLY A 6 -12.48 -1.42 3.69
CA GLY A 6 -11.26 -2.17 3.94
C GLY A 6 -10.21 -1.86 2.88
N ILE A 7 -9.00 -1.51 3.29
CA ILE A 7 -7.90 -1.16 2.39
C ILE A 7 -6.71 -2.07 2.64
N ASP A 8 -6.25 -2.72 1.59
CA ASP A 8 -4.91 -3.28 1.49
C ASP A 8 -3.98 -2.21 0.89
N LEU A 9 -3.12 -1.62 1.73
CA LEU A 9 -2.09 -0.68 1.28
C LEU A 9 -0.81 -1.47 0.95
N GLY A 10 -0.78 -2.10 -0.21
CA GLY A 10 0.33 -2.95 -0.63
C GLY A 10 1.57 -2.18 -1.11
N THR A 11 2.74 -2.83 -1.13
CA THR A 11 4.00 -2.24 -1.62
C THR A 11 3.94 -1.92 -3.11
N THR A 12 3.46 -2.87 -3.92
CA THR A 12 3.40 -2.76 -5.39
C THR A 12 2.02 -2.38 -5.88
N ASN A 13 0.97 -3.02 -5.34
CA ASN A 13 -0.43 -2.76 -5.66
C ASN A 13 -1.22 -2.62 -4.37
N SER A 14 -2.20 -1.74 -4.38
CA SER A 14 -3.18 -1.56 -3.30
C SER A 14 -4.57 -1.98 -3.78
N CYS A 15 -5.42 -2.37 -2.85
CA CYS A 15 -6.77 -2.83 -3.14
C CYS A 15 -7.76 -2.25 -2.11
N VAL A 16 -8.98 -1.94 -2.53
CA VAL A 16 -10.04 -1.48 -1.64
C VAL A 16 -11.27 -2.34 -1.80
N ALA A 17 -11.93 -2.63 -0.70
CA ALA A 17 -13.12 -3.47 -0.65
C ALA A 17 -14.14 -2.93 0.37
N VAL A 18 -15.38 -3.34 0.22
CA VAL A 18 -16.50 -2.96 1.10
C VAL A 18 -17.41 -4.17 1.31
N VAL A 19 -18.23 -4.16 2.34
CA VAL A 19 -19.31 -5.15 2.51
C VAL A 19 -20.55 -4.66 1.79
N GLU A 20 -21.09 -5.50 0.90
CA GLU A 20 -22.37 -5.29 0.20
C GLU A 20 -23.22 -6.56 0.28
N GLY A 21 -24.47 -6.42 0.69
CA GLY A 21 -25.37 -7.57 0.84
C GLY A 21 -24.84 -8.66 1.78
N GLY A 22 -24.05 -8.26 2.78
CA GLY A 22 -23.43 -9.18 3.74
C GLY A 22 -22.16 -9.86 3.25
N LYS A 23 -21.64 -9.53 2.07
CA LYS A 23 -20.42 -10.15 1.49
C LYS A 23 -19.37 -9.08 1.20
N PRO A 24 -18.08 -9.38 1.41
CA PRO A 24 -17.01 -8.47 1.02
C PRO A 24 -16.86 -8.46 -0.51
N VAL A 25 -16.78 -7.27 -1.09
CA VAL A 25 -16.66 -7.03 -2.53
C VAL A 25 -15.51 -6.07 -2.79
N VAL A 26 -14.63 -6.39 -3.74
CA VAL A 26 -13.57 -5.48 -4.18
C VAL A 26 -14.16 -4.37 -5.03
N ILE A 27 -13.84 -3.13 -4.70
CA ILE A 27 -14.21 -1.94 -5.45
C ILE A 27 -13.21 -1.75 -6.60
N PRO A 28 -13.68 -1.72 -7.88
CA PRO A 28 -12.81 -1.41 -9.00
C PRO A 28 -12.40 0.07 -8.97
N ASN A 29 -11.19 0.35 -9.44
CA ASN A 29 -10.73 1.73 -9.61
C ASN A 29 -11.37 2.40 -10.84
N ALA A 30 -11.08 3.69 -11.04
CA ALA A 30 -11.61 4.45 -12.18
C ALA A 30 -11.18 3.89 -13.55
N GLU A 31 -10.11 3.12 -13.60
CA GLU A 31 -9.62 2.43 -14.80
C GLU A 31 -10.26 1.03 -15.00
N GLY A 32 -11.19 0.64 -14.13
CA GLY A 32 -11.89 -0.66 -14.15
C GLY A 32 -11.07 -1.84 -13.62
N GLN A 33 -9.88 -1.57 -13.03
CA GLN A 33 -9.03 -2.61 -12.44
C GLN A 33 -9.40 -2.85 -10.97
N ARG A 34 -9.22 -4.08 -10.51
CA ARG A 34 -9.51 -4.48 -9.12
C ARG A 34 -8.39 -4.14 -8.13
N THR A 35 -7.20 -3.83 -8.65
CA THR A 35 -6.06 -3.34 -7.88
C THR A 35 -5.53 -2.04 -8.48
N THR A 36 -4.93 -1.20 -7.66
CA THR A 36 -4.34 0.08 -8.05
C THR A 36 -2.84 0.03 -7.79
N PRO A 37 -1.96 0.29 -8.78
CA PRO A 37 -0.53 0.38 -8.55
C PRO A 37 -0.18 1.39 -7.45
N SER A 38 0.64 1.00 -6.49
CA SER A 38 1.11 1.87 -5.39
C SER A 38 2.23 2.79 -5.88
N VAL A 39 1.93 3.55 -6.94
CA VAL A 39 2.86 4.46 -7.62
C VAL A 39 2.30 5.86 -7.59
N VAL A 40 3.16 6.82 -7.23
CA VAL A 40 2.86 8.26 -7.20
C VAL A 40 3.83 8.98 -8.12
N ALA A 41 3.33 9.90 -8.93
CA ALA A 41 4.18 10.72 -9.78
C ALA A 41 3.74 12.20 -9.74
N PHE A 42 4.69 13.08 -10.03
CA PHE A 42 4.48 14.52 -10.10
C PHE A 42 4.84 15.00 -11.52
N THR A 43 3.92 15.63 -12.19
CA THR A 43 4.19 16.21 -13.52
C THR A 43 5.02 17.47 -13.39
N LYS A 44 5.63 17.91 -14.50
CA LYS A 44 6.39 19.19 -14.56
C LYS A 44 5.57 20.42 -14.19
N VAL A 45 4.25 20.33 -14.28
CA VAL A 45 3.31 21.40 -13.93
C VAL A 45 2.74 21.26 -12.52
N GLY A 46 3.26 20.30 -11.73
CA GLY A 46 2.89 20.08 -10.32
C GLY A 46 1.61 19.27 -10.13
N GLU A 47 1.08 18.63 -11.16
CA GLU A 47 -0.04 17.69 -11.05
C GLU A 47 0.42 16.38 -10.40
N ARG A 48 -0.45 15.80 -9.60
CA ARG A 48 -0.21 14.52 -8.91
C ARG A 48 -0.93 13.40 -9.65
N LEU A 49 -0.18 12.39 -10.03
CA LEU A 49 -0.71 11.18 -10.64
C LEU A 49 -0.54 10.04 -9.64
N VAL A 50 -1.56 9.18 -9.54
CA VAL A 50 -1.52 8.01 -8.65
C VAL A 50 -2.07 6.80 -9.41
N GLY A 51 -1.49 5.64 -9.15
CA GLY A 51 -1.92 4.39 -9.75
C GLY A 51 -1.40 4.19 -11.17
N GLU A 52 -2.25 3.68 -12.04
CA GLU A 52 -1.91 3.35 -13.41
C GLU A 52 -1.41 4.56 -14.24
N PRO A 53 -2.02 5.78 -14.14
CA PRO A 53 -1.48 6.97 -14.80
C PRO A 53 -0.05 7.31 -14.36
N ALA A 54 0.27 7.14 -13.08
CA ALA A 54 1.62 7.36 -12.57
C ALA A 54 2.61 6.30 -13.08
N LYS A 55 2.20 5.04 -13.13
CA LYS A 55 3.02 3.93 -13.61
C LYS A 55 3.35 4.08 -15.09
N ARG A 56 2.37 4.41 -15.94
CA ARG A 56 2.56 4.55 -17.40
C ARG A 56 3.59 5.60 -17.81
N GLN A 57 3.75 6.67 -17.04
CA GLN A 57 4.71 7.73 -17.35
C GLN A 57 6.06 7.58 -16.62
N ALA A 58 6.26 6.51 -15.84
CA ALA A 58 7.43 6.31 -14.98
C ALA A 58 8.74 6.37 -15.76
N VAL A 59 8.82 5.76 -16.95
CA VAL A 59 10.01 5.80 -17.82
C VAL A 59 10.37 7.22 -18.23
N THR A 60 9.38 8.02 -18.66
CA THR A 60 9.62 9.37 -19.18
C THR A 60 9.77 10.42 -18.08
N ASN A 61 9.43 10.07 -16.86
CA ASN A 61 9.42 10.96 -15.69
C ASN A 61 9.98 10.28 -14.42
N ALA A 62 10.97 9.41 -14.58
CA ALA A 62 11.57 8.62 -13.49
C ALA A 62 12.01 9.46 -12.28
N PRO A 63 12.60 10.68 -12.41
CA PRO A 63 13.00 11.48 -11.25
C PRO A 63 11.83 11.99 -10.37
N ARG A 64 10.60 11.97 -10.89
CA ARG A 64 9.39 12.46 -10.20
C ARG A 64 8.37 11.35 -9.94
N THR A 65 8.76 10.10 -10.13
CA THR A 65 7.91 8.92 -9.92
C THR A 65 8.45 8.11 -8.77
N VAL A 66 7.58 7.79 -7.81
CA VAL A 66 7.91 7.03 -6.60
C VAL A 66 7.07 5.77 -6.57
N SER A 67 7.74 4.62 -6.45
CA SER A 67 7.15 3.31 -6.22
C SER A 67 7.67 2.72 -4.90
N SER A 68 7.03 1.66 -4.42
CA SER A 68 7.45 0.87 -3.24
C SER A 68 7.66 1.72 -1.97
N VAL A 69 6.92 2.83 -1.85
CA VAL A 69 7.06 3.77 -0.71
C VAL A 69 6.78 3.10 0.64
N LYS A 70 6.00 2.03 0.68
CA LYS A 70 5.70 1.26 1.90
C LYS A 70 6.96 0.72 2.58
N ARG A 71 8.03 0.39 1.83
CA ARG A 71 9.33 -0.03 2.37
C ARG A 71 10.04 1.06 3.19
N LEU A 72 9.66 2.32 2.99
CA LEU A 72 10.22 3.47 3.70
C LEU A 72 9.40 3.87 4.94
N MET A 73 8.23 3.26 5.15
CA MET A 73 7.37 3.57 6.30
C MET A 73 8.08 3.36 7.63
N GLY A 74 7.88 4.29 8.56
CA GLY A 74 8.54 4.26 9.86
C GLY A 74 10.04 4.58 9.83
N SER A 75 10.57 5.10 8.70
CA SER A 75 11.94 5.63 8.58
C SER A 75 11.95 7.16 8.54
N GLU A 76 13.12 7.75 8.77
CA GLU A 76 13.35 9.21 8.65
C GLU A 76 13.60 9.66 7.19
N THR A 77 13.50 8.73 6.25
CA THR A 77 13.75 9.00 4.83
C THR A 77 12.81 10.07 4.31
N ARG A 78 13.37 11.03 3.58
CA ARG A 78 12.62 12.06 2.85
C ARG A 78 12.89 11.88 1.36
N VAL A 79 11.84 11.83 0.57
CA VAL A 79 11.93 11.68 -0.89
C VAL A 79 11.94 13.05 -1.54
N PRO A 80 13.08 13.48 -2.15
CA PRO A 80 13.17 14.78 -2.81
C PRO A 80 12.50 14.74 -4.19
N ILE A 81 11.56 15.69 -4.42
CA ILE A 81 10.86 15.86 -5.70
C ILE A 81 10.72 17.36 -5.95
N ASP A 82 11.35 17.86 -7.02
CA ASP A 82 11.29 19.27 -7.44
C ASP A 82 11.57 20.30 -6.32
N GLY A 83 12.60 20.01 -5.50
CA GLY A 83 13.02 20.88 -4.39
C GLY A 83 12.15 20.78 -3.12
N LYS A 84 11.14 19.94 -3.12
CA LYS A 84 10.36 19.58 -1.92
C LYS A 84 10.75 18.19 -1.46
N CYS A 85 10.70 17.97 -0.14
CA CYS A 85 10.95 16.67 0.47
C CYS A 85 9.64 16.11 1.04
N TYR A 86 9.25 14.95 0.58
CA TYR A 86 8.04 14.24 1.01
C TYR A 86 8.38 13.12 1.99
N THR A 87 7.56 12.95 3.01
CA THR A 87 7.64 11.79 3.89
C THR A 87 6.99 10.57 3.24
N PRO A 88 7.36 9.34 3.64
CA PRO A 88 6.65 8.14 3.22
C PRO A 88 5.14 8.19 3.53
N GLN A 89 4.77 8.80 4.67
CA GLN A 89 3.38 8.98 5.08
C GLN A 89 2.60 9.87 4.10
N GLU A 90 3.17 11.00 3.69
CA GLU A 90 2.54 11.90 2.71
C GLU A 90 2.36 11.22 1.34
N LEU A 91 3.35 10.48 0.87
CA LEU A 91 3.24 9.75 -0.40
C LEU A 91 2.23 8.60 -0.32
N SER A 92 2.22 7.84 0.78
CA SER A 92 1.22 6.80 1.01
C SER A 92 -0.20 7.37 1.15
N ALA A 93 -0.33 8.57 1.72
CA ALA A 93 -1.61 9.26 1.82
C ALA A 93 -2.21 9.60 0.44
N LEU A 94 -1.39 9.90 -0.57
CA LEU A 94 -1.87 10.11 -1.94
C LEU A 94 -2.48 8.84 -2.53
N ILE A 95 -1.88 7.68 -2.25
CA ILE A 95 -2.44 6.39 -2.66
C ILE A 95 -3.78 6.15 -1.96
N LEU A 96 -3.84 6.38 -0.65
CA LEU A 96 -5.07 6.23 0.14
C LEU A 96 -6.16 7.20 -0.31
N GLN A 97 -5.82 8.43 -0.69
CA GLN A 97 -6.76 9.39 -1.26
C GLN A 97 -7.36 8.91 -2.59
N LYS A 98 -6.56 8.30 -3.46
CA LYS A 98 -7.05 7.69 -4.72
C LYS A 98 -8.04 6.56 -4.42
N LEU A 99 -7.67 5.63 -3.53
CA LEU A 99 -8.55 4.51 -3.14
C LEU A 99 -9.85 5.00 -2.50
N LYS A 100 -9.78 6.03 -1.65
CA LYS A 100 -10.94 6.71 -1.08
C LYS A 100 -11.84 7.29 -2.16
N ALA A 101 -11.26 8.04 -3.11
CA ALA A 101 -12.02 8.65 -4.20
C ALA A 101 -12.69 7.60 -5.11
N ASP A 102 -12.02 6.48 -5.38
CA ASP A 102 -12.60 5.36 -6.13
C ASP A 102 -13.77 4.73 -5.36
N ALA A 103 -13.61 4.57 -4.03
CA ALA A 103 -14.68 4.06 -3.18
C ALA A 103 -15.88 5.01 -3.11
N GLU A 104 -15.65 6.32 -2.98
CA GLU A 104 -16.71 7.33 -2.99
C GLU A 104 -17.45 7.37 -4.33
N ALA A 105 -16.71 7.23 -5.45
CA ALA A 105 -17.31 7.16 -6.77
C ALA A 105 -18.17 5.91 -6.97
N TYR A 106 -17.73 4.77 -6.45
CA TYR A 106 -18.46 3.51 -6.52
C TYR A 106 -19.71 3.51 -5.64
N LEU A 107 -19.58 3.97 -4.38
CA LEU A 107 -20.67 3.97 -3.40
C LEU A 107 -21.69 5.10 -3.59
N GLY A 108 -21.30 6.18 -4.27
CA GLY A 108 -22.13 7.38 -4.43
C GLY A 108 -22.29 8.21 -3.15
N GLU A 109 -21.50 7.92 -2.11
CA GLU A 109 -21.52 8.64 -0.82
C GLU A 109 -20.10 8.91 -0.30
N PRO A 110 -19.90 9.91 0.58
CA PRO A 110 -18.60 10.18 1.19
C PRO A 110 -18.12 9.05 2.07
N VAL A 111 -16.83 8.72 1.98
CA VAL A 111 -16.15 7.73 2.80
C VAL A 111 -15.22 8.44 3.79
N THR A 112 -15.47 8.28 5.07
CA THR A 112 -14.70 8.94 6.14
C THR A 112 -13.93 7.99 7.04
N GLU A 113 -14.24 6.69 7.00
CA GLU A 113 -13.68 5.69 7.90
C GLU A 113 -13.09 4.50 7.13
N ALA A 114 -12.00 3.93 7.64
CA ALA A 114 -11.36 2.78 7.02
C ALA A 114 -10.71 1.83 8.04
N VAL A 115 -10.61 0.56 7.64
CA VAL A 115 -9.67 -0.42 8.19
C VAL A 115 -8.53 -0.55 7.20
N ILE A 116 -7.27 -0.39 7.64
CA ILE A 116 -6.09 -0.44 6.78
C ILE A 116 -5.20 -1.59 7.23
N THR A 117 -4.66 -2.35 6.27
CA THR A 117 -3.78 -3.47 6.56
C THR A 117 -2.31 -3.07 6.63
N VAL A 118 -1.55 -3.85 7.38
CA VAL A 118 -0.09 -3.76 7.48
C VAL A 118 0.52 -5.16 7.51
N PRO A 119 1.75 -5.35 7.05
CA PRO A 119 2.49 -6.59 7.28
C PRO A 119 2.51 -6.97 8.76
N ALA A 120 2.40 -8.26 9.06
CA ALA A 120 2.36 -8.72 10.45
C ALA A 120 3.65 -8.36 11.19
N TYR A 121 4.78 -8.36 10.51
CA TYR A 121 6.10 -8.08 11.07
C TYR A 121 6.48 -6.58 11.10
N PHE A 122 5.51 -5.69 10.78
CA PHE A 122 5.71 -4.25 10.96
C PHE A 122 5.88 -3.90 12.44
N ASN A 123 6.90 -3.09 12.72
CA ASN A 123 7.12 -2.52 14.04
C ASN A 123 6.13 -1.38 14.33
N ASP A 124 6.12 -0.93 15.58
CA ASP A 124 5.22 0.12 16.05
C ASP A 124 5.32 1.42 15.24
N ALA A 125 6.54 1.88 14.91
CA ALA A 125 6.75 3.09 14.09
C ALA A 125 6.12 2.97 12.69
N GLN A 126 6.20 1.80 12.07
CA GLN A 126 5.62 1.54 10.75
C GLN A 126 4.08 1.48 10.80
N ARG A 127 3.51 0.89 11.86
CA ARG A 127 2.05 0.86 12.11
C ARG A 127 1.49 2.26 12.33
N GLN A 128 2.15 3.05 13.19
CA GLN A 128 1.75 4.43 13.43
C GLN A 128 1.87 5.30 12.16
N ALA A 129 2.95 5.14 11.40
CA ALA A 129 3.13 5.84 10.12
C ALA A 129 2.01 5.52 9.12
N THR A 130 1.54 4.27 9.09
CA THR A 130 0.39 3.87 8.25
C THR A 130 -0.91 4.52 8.73
N LYS A 131 -1.13 4.58 10.04
CA LYS A 131 -2.28 5.27 10.63
C LYS A 131 -2.26 6.77 10.32
N ASP A 132 -1.08 7.41 10.40
CA ASP A 132 -0.90 8.83 10.07
C ASP A 132 -1.15 9.09 8.58
N ALA A 133 -0.71 8.21 7.68
CA ALA A 133 -1.01 8.30 6.25
C ALA A 133 -2.53 8.27 6.00
N GLY A 134 -3.27 7.41 6.69
CA GLY A 134 -4.74 7.37 6.65
C GLY A 134 -5.36 8.69 7.11
N ARG A 135 -4.88 9.24 8.22
CA ARG A 135 -5.33 10.54 8.75
C ARG A 135 -5.05 11.68 7.77
N ILE A 136 -3.88 11.71 7.12
CA ILE A 136 -3.52 12.70 6.10
C ILE A 136 -4.45 12.56 4.87
N ALA A 137 -4.81 11.34 4.51
CA ALA A 137 -5.76 11.06 3.44
C ALA A 137 -7.20 11.48 3.76
N GLY A 138 -7.47 11.93 5.00
CA GLY A 138 -8.81 12.30 5.45
C GLY A 138 -9.69 11.12 5.82
N LEU A 139 -9.06 10.01 6.26
CA LEU A 139 -9.72 8.82 6.78
C LEU A 139 -9.54 8.74 8.30
N ASP A 140 -10.61 8.44 9.04
CA ASP A 140 -10.51 7.95 10.39
C ASP A 140 -10.18 6.45 10.35
N VAL A 141 -8.95 6.12 10.76
CA VAL A 141 -8.47 4.74 10.74
C VAL A 141 -8.99 4.03 11.99
N ARG A 142 -10.13 3.37 11.84
CA ARG A 142 -10.83 2.64 12.91
C ARG A 142 -10.00 1.49 13.45
N ARG A 143 -9.25 0.82 12.58
CA ARG A 143 -8.35 -0.26 12.95
C ARG A 143 -7.20 -0.42 11.95
N ILE A 144 -6.02 -0.76 12.48
CA ILE A 144 -4.93 -1.37 11.74
C ILE A 144 -5.01 -2.88 11.96
N ILE A 145 -5.02 -3.67 10.89
CA ILE A 145 -5.09 -5.14 10.93
C ILE A 145 -3.91 -5.74 10.18
N ASN A 146 -3.39 -6.88 10.65
CA ASN A 146 -2.31 -7.57 9.96
C ASN A 146 -2.80 -8.24 8.66
N GLU A 147 -2.01 -8.15 7.59
CA GLU A 147 -2.31 -8.72 6.27
C GLU A 147 -2.66 -10.21 6.33
N PRO A 148 -1.86 -11.10 6.98
CA PRO A 148 -2.20 -12.50 7.08
C PRO A 148 -3.48 -12.75 7.90
N THR A 149 -3.76 -11.92 8.88
CA THR A 149 -5.00 -11.98 9.67
C THR A 149 -6.21 -11.60 8.83
N ALA A 150 -6.08 -10.56 8.00
CA ALA A 150 -7.11 -10.18 7.05
C ALA A 150 -7.35 -11.30 6.01
N ALA A 151 -6.29 -11.89 5.46
CA ALA A 151 -6.41 -13.01 4.53
C ALA A 151 -7.12 -14.21 5.18
N ALA A 152 -6.82 -14.53 6.44
CA ALA A 152 -7.49 -15.57 7.20
C ALA A 152 -8.98 -15.27 7.44
N LEU A 153 -9.35 -13.99 7.68
CA LEU A 153 -10.75 -13.59 7.76
C LEU A 153 -11.51 -13.80 6.44
N ALA A 154 -10.87 -13.47 5.31
CA ALA A 154 -11.48 -13.70 4.01
C ALA A 154 -11.67 -15.20 3.71
N TYR A 155 -10.76 -16.05 4.22
CA TYR A 155 -10.82 -17.49 4.05
C TYR A 155 -11.79 -18.17 5.05
N GLY A 156 -11.76 -17.75 6.31
CA GLY A 156 -12.33 -18.50 7.44
C GLY A 156 -13.85 -18.45 7.59
N LEU A 157 -14.53 -17.69 6.73
CA LEU A 157 -15.97 -17.49 6.85
C LEU A 157 -16.80 -18.75 6.47
N ASP A 158 -16.18 -19.78 5.85
CA ASP A 158 -16.96 -20.81 5.16
C ASP A 158 -16.94 -22.22 5.79
N ASN A 159 -16.07 -22.54 6.75
CA ASN A 159 -15.78 -23.96 6.98
C ASN A 159 -16.33 -24.61 8.26
N GLY A 160 -16.77 -23.84 9.26
CA GLY A 160 -17.39 -24.38 10.49
C GLY A 160 -16.56 -25.45 11.27
N ARG A 161 -15.28 -25.61 10.91
CA ARG A 161 -14.36 -26.57 11.55
C ARG A 161 -13.14 -25.81 12.08
N THR A 162 -12.64 -26.23 13.23
CA THR A 162 -11.38 -25.72 13.75
C THR A 162 -10.23 -26.22 12.89
N GLN A 163 -9.44 -25.30 12.33
CA GLN A 163 -8.31 -25.55 11.45
C GLN A 163 -7.08 -24.73 11.87
N THR A 164 -5.91 -25.32 11.72
CA THR A 164 -4.62 -24.63 11.86
C THR A 164 -4.06 -24.34 10.46
N VAL A 165 -3.99 -23.07 10.11
CA VAL A 165 -3.66 -22.60 8.77
C VAL A 165 -2.33 -21.85 8.80
N MET A 166 -1.45 -22.12 7.85
CA MET A 166 -0.28 -21.29 7.58
C MET A 166 -0.67 -20.27 6.51
N VAL A 167 -0.57 -18.99 6.81
CA VAL A 167 -0.61 -17.92 5.82
C VAL A 167 0.82 -17.58 5.42
N TYR A 168 1.15 -17.79 4.15
CA TYR A 168 2.44 -17.50 3.56
C TYR A 168 2.27 -16.32 2.62
N ASP A 169 2.64 -15.13 3.09
CA ASP A 169 2.46 -13.87 2.36
C ASP A 169 3.79 -13.38 1.81
N LEU A 170 3.98 -13.52 0.50
CA LEU A 170 5.12 -12.97 -0.24
C LEU A 170 4.63 -11.88 -1.19
N GLY A 171 4.63 -10.67 -0.69
CA GLY A 171 4.22 -9.48 -1.43
C GLY A 171 5.30 -8.91 -2.34
N GLY A 172 5.15 -7.64 -2.71
CA GLY A 172 6.15 -6.92 -3.51
C GLY A 172 7.39 -6.52 -2.70
N GLY A 173 7.22 -6.24 -1.41
CA GLY A 173 8.30 -5.68 -0.59
C GLY A 173 8.59 -6.39 0.72
N THR A 174 7.65 -7.21 1.20
CA THR A 174 7.73 -7.90 2.49
C THR A 174 7.38 -9.37 2.34
N PHE A 175 7.91 -10.17 3.25
CA PHE A 175 7.55 -11.56 3.44
C PHE A 175 7.08 -11.79 4.87
N ASP A 176 5.88 -12.32 5.04
CA ASP A 176 5.32 -12.70 6.33
C ASP A 176 4.83 -14.15 6.30
N VAL A 177 5.02 -14.85 7.41
CA VAL A 177 4.40 -16.14 7.67
C VAL A 177 3.70 -16.10 9.00
N SER A 178 2.42 -16.48 9.03
CA SER A 178 1.62 -16.53 10.26
C SER A 178 0.94 -17.88 10.39
N LEU A 179 0.96 -18.45 11.58
CA LEU A 179 0.20 -19.62 11.94
C LEU A 179 -1.06 -19.19 12.65
N ILE A 180 -2.20 -19.56 12.11
CA ILE A 180 -3.50 -19.05 12.55
C ILE A 180 -4.43 -20.24 12.80
N ARG A 181 -5.08 -20.24 13.96
CA ARG A 181 -6.18 -21.16 14.27
C ARG A 181 -7.50 -20.46 14.00
N ILE A 182 -8.31 -21.11 13.17
CA ILE A 182 -9.64 -20.61 12.77
C ILE A 182 -10.66 -21.64 13.21
N GLY A 183 -11.67 -21.25 13.96
CA GLY A 183 -12.76 -22.12 14.38
C GLY A 183 -13.47 -21.59 15.62
N ASP A 184 -14.65 -22.12 15.91
CA ASP A 184 -15.46 -21.78 17.10
C ASP A 184 -15.73 -20.27 17.29
N GLY A 185 -15.89 -19.52 16.19
CA GLY A 185 -16.05 -18.07 16.24
C GLY A 185 -14.76 -17.29 16.56
N ILE A 186 -13.57 -17.91 16.48
CA ILE A 186 -12.29 -17.28 16.82
C ILE A 186 -11.32 -17.40 15.65
N VAL A 187 -10.64 -16.31 15.32
CA VAL A 187 -9.43 -16.27 14.50
C VAL A 187 -8.28 -15.88 15.41
N GLN A 188 -7.49 -16.86 15.79
CA GLN A 188 -6.36 -16.68 16.70
C GLN A 188 -5.03 -16.84 15.97
N VAL A 189 -4.22 -15.80 15.96
CA VAL A 189 -2.81 -15.89 15.54
C VAL A 189 -2.03 -16.60 16.66
N LEU A 190 -1.35 -17.68 16.31
CA LEU A 190 -0.51 -18.47 17.24
C LEU A 190 0.92 -17.93 17.26
N SER A 191 1.43 -17.62 16.07
CA SER A 191 2.76 -17.04 15.89
C SER A 191 2.85 -16.32 14.55
N THR A 192 3.76 -15.35 14.47
CA THR A 192 4.12 -14.67 13.22
C THR A 192 5.61 -14.44 13.15
N CYS A 193 6.17 -14.53 11.96
CA CYS A 193 7.57 -14.22 11.68
C CYS A 193 7.70 -13.67 10.25
N GLY A 194 8.71 -12.85 9.95
CA GLY A 194 8.80 -12.26 8.63
C GLY A 194 10.16 -11.63 8.32
N ASP A 195 10.23 -11.08 7.10
CA ASP A 195 11.35 -10.28 6.60
C ASP A 195 10.79 -9.07 5.85
N ASN A 196 10.95 -7.88 6.45
CA ASN A 196 10.43 -6.61 5.89
C ASN A 196 11.22 -6.13 4.65
N PHE A 197 12.25 -6.85 4.24
CA PHE A 197 13.11 -6.54 3.10
C PHE A 197 13.25 -7.72 2.14
N LEU A 198 12.20 -8.52 2.00
CA LEU A 198 12.13 -9.63 1.07
C LEU A 198 10.78 -9.61 0.34
N GLY A 199 10.79 -9.44 -0.97
CA GLY A 199 9.57 -9.42 -1.78
C GLY A 199 9.87 -9.34 -3.27
N GLY A 200 8.82 -9.21 -4.08
CA GLY A 200 8.89 -9.20 -5.54
C GLY A 200 9.86 -8.19 -6.13
N ASP A 201 10.05 -7.03 -5.48
CA ASP A 201 11.00 -6.01 -5.92
C ASP A 201 12.45 -6.52 -5.87
N ASP A 202 12.77 -7.42 -4.92
CA ASP A 202 14.11 -8.01 -4.81
C ASP A 202 14.34 -9.04 -5.92
N PHE A 203 13.29 -9.77 -6.33
CA PHE A 203 13.35 -10.65 -7.50
C PHE A 203 13.53 -9.85 -8.79
N ASP A 204 12.84 -8.72 -8.94
CA ASP A 204 13.01 -7.82 -10.08
C ASP A 204 14.44 -7.28 -10.14
N GLU A 205 15.01 -6.86 -9.01
CA GLU A 205 16.37 -6.33 -8.95
C GLU A 205 17.43 -7.38 -9.35
N ARG A 206 17.18 -8.69 -9.11
CA ARG A 206 18.05 -9.76 -9.64
C ARG A 206 18.07 -9.79 -11.18
N ILE A 207 16.90 -9.61 -11.79
CA ILE A 207 16.80 -9.56 -13.27
C ILE A 207 17.44 -8.26 -13.79
N VAL A 208 17.17 -7.12 -13.14
CA VAL A 208 17.76 -5.82 -13.50
C VAL A 208 19.29 -5.89 -13.49
N ASN A 209 19.87 -6.43 -12.42
CA ASN A 209 21.31 -6.57 -12.30
C ASN A 209 21.88 -7.50 -13.36
N TRP A 210 21.24 -8.63 -13.64
CA TRP A 210 21.63 -9.54 -14.70
C TRP A 210 21.61 -8.88 -16.08
N LEU A 211 20.59 -8.06 -16.39
CA LEU A 211 20.50 -7.32 -17.66
C LEU A 211 21.56 -6.22 -17.74
N ALA A 212 21.80 -5.48 -16.66
CA ALA A 212 22.81 -4.43 -16.61
C ALA A 212 24.23 -5.01 -16.78
N ASP A 213 24.53 -6.15 -16.12
CA ASP A 213 25.81 -6.85 -16.26
C ASP A 213 26.02 -7.37 -17.69
N ARG A 214 24.97 -7.84 -18.35
CA ARG A 214 25.05 -8.20 -19.78
C ARG A 214 25.39 -7.00 -20.65
N CYS A 215 24.73 -5.86 -20.46
CA CYS A 215 25.05 -4.64 -21.19
C CYS A 215 26.51 -4.23 -20.99
N ARG A 216 27.02 -4.34 -19.76
CA ARG A 216 28.42 -4.05 -19.45
C ARG A 216 29.36 -5.04 -20.14
N ALA A 217 29.05 -6.33 -20.11
CA ALA A 217 29.90 -7.38 -20.69
C ALA A 217 29.91 -7.36 -22.24
N GLU A 218 28.75 -7.15 -22.88
CA GLU A 218 28.57 -7.22 -24.32
C GLU A 218 28.92 -5.90 -25.04
N HIS A 219 28.67 -4.74 -24.37
CA HIS A 219 28.79 -3.41 -24.97
C HIS A 219 29.72 -2.46 -24.23
N GLY A 220 30.27 -2.85 -23.09
CA GLY A 220 31.13 -1.99 -22.26
C GLY A 220 30.39 -0.79 -21.60
N VAL A 221 29.05 -0.78 -21.59
CA VAL A 221 28.23 0.33 -21.12
C VAL A 221 27.71 0.06 -19.71
N ASP A 222 27.99 0.99 -18.78
CA ASP A 222 27.44 0.97 -17.43
C ASP A 222 26.14 1.80 -17.37
N LEU A 223 25.01 1.12 -17.14
CA LEU A 223 23.69 1.73 -17.09
C LEU A 223 23.32 2.32 -15.72
N THR A 224 24.11 2.11 -14.68
CA THR A 224 23.75 2.44 -13.28
C THR A 224 23.45 3.94 -13.07
N ASN A 225 24.06 4.82 -13.87
CA ASN A 225 23.87 6.27 -13.82
C ASN A 225 22.77 6.77 -14.78
N ASP A 226 22.26 5.92 -15.68
CA ASP A 226 21.17 6.27 -16.60
C ASP A 226 19.82 5.89 -15.98
N ARG A 227 19.18 6.87 -15.34
CA ARG A 227 17.90 6.68 -14.65
C ARG A 227 16.78 6.19 -15.56
N VAL A 228 16.78 6.62 -16.83
CA VAL A 228 15.76 6.22 -17.82
C VAL A 228 15.99 4.78 -18.24
N ALA A 229 17.23 4.41 -18.57
CA ALA A 229 17.56 3.04 -18.89
C ALA A 229 17.27 2.08 -17.73
N MET A 230 17.69 2.45 -16.50
CA MET A 230 17.41 1.65 -15.30
C MET A 230 15.92 1.50 -15.03
N GLN A 231 15.10 2.54 -15.26
CA GLN A 231 13.64 2.44 -15.10
C GLN A 231 13.04 1.48 -16.15
N ARG A 232 13.51 1.53 -17.40
CA ARG A 232 13.10 0.59 -18.45
C ARG A 232 13.48 -0.85 -18.12
N LEU A 233 14.68 -1.05 -17.56
CA LEU A 233 15.10 -2.38 -17.08
C LEU A 233 14.18 -2.89 -15.97
N ARG A 234 13.79 -2.05 -15.00
CA ARG A 234 12.87 -2.45 -13.92
C ARG A 234 11.49 -2.84 -14.43
N GLU A 235 10.93 -2.06 -15.34
CA GLU A 235 9.61 -2.38 -15.92
C GLU A 235 9.63 -3.69 -16.70
N GLU A 236 10.67 -3.91 -17.50
CA GLU A 236 10.81 -5.15 -18.25
C GLU A 236 11.13 -6.36 -17.34
N ALA A 237 11.90 -6.14 -16.25
CA ALA A 237 12.17 -7.17 -15.24
C ALA A 237 10.88 -7.60 -14.52
N GLU A 238 10.04 -6.66 -14.08
CA GLU A 238 8.75 -6.97 -13.46
C GLU A 238 7.85 -7.75 -14.43
N LYS A 239 7.80 -7.32 -15.69
CA LYS A 239 7.04 -8.00 -16.74
C LYS A 239 7.56 -9.42 -16.98
N ALA A 240 8.86 -9.58 -17.16
CA ALA A 240 9.50 -10.89 -17.36
C ALA A 240 9.26 -11.84 -16.17
N LYS A 241 9.40 -11.36 -14.94
CA LYS A 241 9.05 -12.11 -13.73
C LYS A 241 7.61 -12.64 -13.76
N LYS A 242 6.65 -11.78 -14.12
CA LYS A 242 5.23 -12.16 -14.22
C LYS A 242 4.99 -13.20 -15.30
N GLU A 243 5.56 -13.01 -16.48
CA GLU A 243 5.43 -13.94 -17.61
C GLU A 243 6.04 -15.32 -17.29
N LEU A 244 7.19 -15.34 -16.61
CA LEU A 244 7.87 -16.59 -16.20
C LEU A 244 7.10 -17.37 -15.13
N SER A 245 6.06 -16.80 -14.51
CA SER A 245 5.16 -17.56 -13.64
C SER A 245 4.32 -18.58 -14.41
N SER A 246 4.04 -18.33 -15.70
CA SER A 246 3.29 -19.23 -16.57
C SER A 246 4.15 -19.81 -17.72
N ALA A 247 5.00 -18.99 -18.34
CA ALA A 247 5.87 -19.39 -19.45
C ALA A 247 7.19 -20.01 -18.97
N LYS A 248 7.84 -20.83 -19.81
CA LYS A 248 9.17 -21.38 -19.53
C LYS A 248 10.31 -20.43 -19.90
N GLN A 249 10.04 -19.46 -20.75
CA GLN A 249 10.96 -18.42 -21.16
C GLN A 249 10.19 -17.18 -21.61
N THR A 250 10.85 -16.03 -21.61
CA THR A 250 10.34 -14.76 -22.14
C THR A 250 11.44 -14.01 -22.87
N ASP A 251 11.05 -13.28 -23.92
CA ASP A 251 11.97 -12.48 -24.70
C ASP A 251 11.96 -11.04 -24.20
N ILE A 252 13.12 -10.53 -23.86
CA ILE A 252 13.37 -9.16 -23.43
C ILE A 252 13.89 -8.39 -24.61
N ASN A 253 13.16 -7.34 -25.02
CA ASN A 253 13.52 -6.49 -26.14
C ASN A 253 13.38 -5.02 -25.76
N LEU A 254 14.50 -4.35 -25.56
CA LEU A 254 14.60 -2.94 -25.19
C LEU A 254 15.35 -2.15 -26.27
N PRO A 255 14.66 -1.74 -27.35
CA PRO A 255 15.26 -0.92 -28.40
C PRO A 255 15.58 0.48 -27.85
N PHE A 256 16.69 1.08 -28.32
CA PHE A 256 17.14 2.42 -27.91
C PHE A 256 17.21 2.57 -26.39
N LEU A 257 17.88 1.61 -25.72
CA LEU A 257 17.96 1.59 -24.27
C LEU A 257 18.75 2.79 -23.73
N THR A 258 19.92 3.05 -24.33
CA THR A 258 20.76 4.22 -24.07
C THR A 258 21.63 4.53 -25.29
N MET A 259 22.47 5.57 -25.21
CA MET A 259 23.48 5.91 -26.24
C MET A 259 24.84 5.41 -25.78
N ALA A 260 25.48 4.61 -26.61
CA ALA A 260 26.88 4.18 -26.50
C ALA A 260 27.77 5.01 -27.40
N ALA A 261 29.09 4.80 -27.31
CA ALA A 261 30.08 5.54 -28.12
C ALA A 261 29.92 5.31 -29.64
N ASP A 262 29.43 4.13 -30.00
CA ASP A 262 29.23 3.65 -31.37
C ASP A 262 27.79 3.78 -31.88
N GLY A 263 26.90 4.38 -31.10
CA GLY A 263 25.50 4.64 -31.48
C GLY A 263 24.48 4.22 -30.44
N ALA A 264 23.23 4.04 -30.87
CA ALA A 264 22.14 3.63 -29.99
C ALA A 264 22.30 2.16 -29.58
N LEU A 265 22.30 1.89 -28.28
CA LEU A 265 22.36 0.56 -27.72
C LEU A 265 20.96 -0.07 -27.68
N HIS A 266 20.83 -1.29 -28.14
CA HIS A 266 19.64 -2.12 -28.10
C HIS A 266 19.94 -3.36 -27.27
N LEU A 267 19.07 -3.69 -26.31
CA LEU A 267 19.20 -4.92 -25.54
C LEU A 267 18.14 -5.92 -26.00
N GLN A 268 18.58 -7.04 -26.54
CA GLN A 268 17.71 -8.16 -26.91
C GLN A 268 18.27 -9.44 -26.31
N THR A 269 17.48 -10.13 -25.53
CA THR A 269 17.88 -11.39 -24.88
C THR A 269 16.65 -12.21 -24.48
N THR A 270 16.85 -13.50 -24.27
CA THR A 270 15.82 -14.41 -23.73
C THR A 270 16.18 -14.76 -22.30
N LEU A 271 15.20 -14.61 -21.39
CA LEU A 271 15.31 -15.06 -20.00
C LEU A 271 14.49 -16.35 -19.84
N THR A 272 15.14 -17.43 -19.44
CA THR A 272 14.46 -18.69 -19.12
C THR A 272 14.03 -18.73 -17.67
N ARG A 273 12.96 -19.47 -17.35
CA ARG A 273 12.53 -19.70 -15.95
C ARG A 273 13.65 -20.32 -15.12
N ALA A 274 14.40 -21.29 -15.68
CA ALA A 274 15.53 -21.90 -14.98
C ALA A 274 16.61 -20.88 -14.60
N LYS A 275 16.93 -19.93 -15.49
CA LYS A 275 17.89 -18.84 -15.19
C LYS A 275 17.34 -17.88 -14.16
N PHE A 276 16.06 -17.51 -14.23
CA PHE A 276 15.40 -16.69 -13.23
C PHE A 276 15.42 -17.35 -11.84
N GLU A 277 15.09 -18.64 -11.77
CA GLU A 277 15.13 -19.42 -10.51
C GLU A 277 16.54 -19.53 -9.94
N GLU A 278 17.57 -19.67 -10.80
CA GLU A 278 18.99 -19.63 -10.40
C GLU A 278 19.35 -18.27 -9.78
N LEU A 279 18.99 -17.16 -10.44
CA LEU A 279 19.28 -15.80 -9.98
C LEU A 279 18.61 -15.47 -8.63
N CYS A 280 17.47 -16.11 -8.33
CA CYS A 280 16.66 -15.85 -7.16
C CYS A 280 16.70 -16.95 -6.09
N ALA A 281 17.55 -17.97 -6.25
CA ALA A 281 17.57 -19.13 -5.38
C ALA A 281 17.80 -18.77 -3.90
N ASP A 282 18.68 -17.83 -3.62
CA ASP A 282 18.96 -17.34 -2.26
C ASP A 282 17.76 -16.60 -1.65
N LEU A 283 17.01 -15.82 -2.45
CA LEU A 283 15.81 -15.13 -1.98
C LEU A 283 14.71 -16.12 -1.59
N ILE A 284 14.53 -17.18 -2.41
CA ILE A 284 13.58 -18.25 -2.11
C ILE A 284 13.99 -19.01 -0.84
N GLU A 285 15.29 -19.28 -0.66
CA GLU A 285 15.80 -19.97 0.52
C GLU A 285 15.64 -19.14 1.79
N ARG A 286 15.77 -17.79 1.72
CA ARG A 286 15.55 -16.88 2.85
C ARG A 286 14.17 -17.05 3.48
N THR A 287 13.14 -17.43 2.72
CA THR A 287 11.78 -17.64 3.26
C THR A 287 11.69 -18.82 4.23
N ALA A 288 12.63 -19.78 4.15
CA ALA A 288 12.59 -21.00 4.97
C ALA A 288 12.85 -20.72 6.46
N LEU A 289 13.67 -19.75 6.80
CA LEU A 289 14.00 -19.44 8.20
C LEU A 289 12.77 -18.87 8.96
N PRO A 290 12.04 -17.85 8.45
CA PRO A 290 10.81 -17.38 9.09
C PRO A 290 9.76 -18.49 9.26
N VAL A 291 9.59 -19.37 8.26
CA VAL A 291 8.65 -20.51 8.35
C VAL A 291 9.01 -21.43 9.51
N ARG A 292 10.30 -21.83 9.62
CA ARG A 292 10.76 -22.67 10.73
C ARG A 292 10.58 -21.99 12.09
N ASN A 293 10.89 -20.70 12.17
CA ASN A 293 10.76 -19.93 13.40
C ASN A 293 9.27 -19.84 13.83
N ALA A 294 8.36 -19.55 12.91
CA ALA A 294 6.94 -19.48 13.21
C ALA A 294 6.39 -20.83 13.73
N LEU A 295 6.77 -21.93 13.08
CA LEU A 295 6.40 -23.28 13.54
C LEU A 295 6.96 -23.57 14.95
N SER A 296 8.22 -23.27 15.17
CA SER A 296 8.89 -23.45 16.48
C SER A 296 8.23 -22.62 17.58
N ASP A 297 7.93 -21.35 17.30
CA ASP A 297 7.29 -20.42 18.26
C ASP A 297 5.88 -20.88 18.65
N ALA A 298 5.13 -21.40 17.70
CA ALA A 298 3.81 -21.99 17.94
C ALA A 298 3.87 -23.41 18.55
N ARG A 299 5.08 -23.99 18.66
CA ARG A 299 5.30 -25.39 19.06
C ARG A 299 4.54 -26.38 18.18
N LEU A 300 4.51 -26.10 16.88
CA LEU A 300 3.87 -26.92 15.86
C LEU A 300 4.92 -27.49 14.89
N SER A 301 4.55 -28.59 14.26
CA SER A 301 5.26 -29.16 13.12
C SER A 301 4.46 -28.93 11.83
N ALA A 302 5.04 -29.21 10.67
CA ALA A 302 4.32 -29.12 9.40
C ALA A 302 3.11 -30.07 9.33
N SER A 303 3.15 -31.20 10.05
CA SER A 303 2.04 -32.18 10.12
C SER A 303 0.85 -31.71 10.95
N ASP A 304 1.01 -30.65 11.74
CA ASP A 304 -0.08 -30.07 12.53
C ASP A 304 -0.86 -28.98 11.75
N LEU A 305 -0.44 -28.73 10.52
CA LEU A 305 -1.10 -27.78 9.63
C LEU A 305 -2.18 -28.49 8.82
N ASP A 306 -3.37 -27.91 8.79
CA ASP A 306 -4.46 -28.40 7.93
C ASP A 306 -4.36 -27.81 6.51
N GLN A 307 -3.85 -26.59 6.37
CA GLN A 307 -3.80 -25.90 5.09
C GLN A 307 -2.72 -24.80 5.02
N VAL A 308 -2.32 -24.48 3.77
CA VAL A 308 -1.46 -23.33 3.47
C VAL A 308 -2.19 -22.37 2.54
N LEU A 309 -2.33 -21.13 2.96
CA LEU A 309 -2.87 -20.02 2.16
C LEU A 309 -1.71 -19.22 1.59
N LEU A 310 -1.71 -19.06 0.27
CA LEU A 310 -0.76 -18.19 -0.42
C LEU A 310 -1.34 -16.80 -0.61
N VAL A 311 -0.62 -15.80 -0.15
CA VAL A 311 -0.97 -14.38 -0.23
C VAL A 311 0.18 -13.61 -0.89
N GLY A 312 -0.16 -12.51 -1.56
CA GLY A 312 0.81 -11.70 -2.28
C GLY A 312 1.17 -12.25 -3.67
N GLY A 313 1.34 -11.35 -4.63
CA GLY A 313 1.55 -11.70 -6.04
C GLY A 313 2.80 -12.53 -6.32
N SER A 314 3.86 -12.40 -5.50
CA SER A 314 5.10 -13.16 -5.66
C SER A 314 4.98 -14.65 -5.31
N THR A 315 3.91 -15.06 -4.63
CA THR A 315 3.59 -16.49 -4.41
C THR A 315 3.15 -17.22 -5.68
N ARG A 316 2.92 -16.50 -6.78
CA ARG A 316 2.64 -17.09 -8.09
C ARG A 316 3.89 -17.70 -8.74
N ILE A 317 5.10 -17.37 -8.27
CA ILE A 317 6.37 -17.90 -8.76
C ILE A 317 6.44 -19.41 -8.50
N PRO A 318 6.61 -20.26 -9.55
CA PRO A 318 6.56 -21.72 -9.38
C PRO A 318 7.58 -22.27 -8.38
N ALA A 319 8.80 -21.74 -8.36
CA ALA A 319 9.84 -22.17 -7.42
C ALA A 319 9.49 -21.82 -5.96
N VAL A 320 8.78 -20.72 -5.71
CA VAL A 320 8.24 -20.38 -4.38
C VAL A 320 7.20 -21.42 -3.96
N GLN A 321 6.24 -21.72 -4.84
CA GLN A 321 5.21 -22.73 -4.56
C GLN A 321 5.85 -24.10 -4.26
N ALA A 322 6.81 -24.53 -5.10
CA ALA A 322 7.54 -25.77 -4.90
C ALA A 322 8.33 -25.78 -3.57
N LYS A 323 8.86 -24.65 -3.15
CA LYS A 323 9.54 -24.50 -1.84
C LYS A 323 8.56 -24.69 -0.69
N VAL A 324 7.39 -24.06 -0.76
CA VAL A 324 6.35 -24.17 0.28
C VAL A 324 5.87 -25.63 0.41
N VAL A 325 5.55 -26.28 -0.71
CA VAL A 325 5.15 -27.71 -0.71
C VAL A 325 6.24 -28.59 -0.10
N ARG A 326 7.52 -28.37 -0.43
CA ARG A 326 8.62 -29.14 0.18
C ARG A 326 8.75 -28.92 1.68
N MET A 327 8.43 -27.74 2.19
CA MET A 327 8.54 -27.44 3.62
C MET A 327 7.35 -27.98 4.43
N THR A 328 6.16 -27.99 3.84
CA THR A 328 4.92 -28.32 4.55
C THR A 328 4.38 -29.71 4.23
N GLY A 329 4.70 -30.25 3.06
CA GLY A 329 4.11 -31.50 2.57
C GLY A 329 2.64 -31.38 2.12
N LEU A 330 2.07 -30.16 2.17
CA LEU A 330 0.67 -29.90 1.87
C LEU A 330 0.47 -29.38 0.44
N GLU A 331 -0.68 -29.68 -0.13
CA GLU A 331 -1.15 -29.04 -1.34
C GLU A 331 -1.55 -27.58 -1.03
N LEU A 332 -1.26 -26.69 -1.99
CA LEU A 332 -1.52 -25.27 -1.83
C LEU A 332 -2.97 -24.93 -2.15
N SER A 333 -3.65 -24.21 -1.27
CA SER A 333 -5.00 -23.72 -1.54
C SER A 333 -5.00 -22.68 -2.65
N LYS A 334 -5.93 -22.83 -3.59
CA LYS A 334 -6.21 -21.88 -4.68
C LYS A 334 -7.57 -21.19 -4.51
N SER A 335 -8.17 -21.28 -3.34
CA SER A 335 -9.53 -20.79 -3.07
C SER A 335 -9.62 -19.25 -3.05
N LEU A 336 -8.53 -18.56 -2.77
CA LEU A 336 -8.48 -17.10 -2.71
C LEU A 336 -7.60 -16.52 -3.82
N ASN A 337 -7.98 -15.34 -4.31
CA ASN A 337 -7.10 -14.54 -5.13
C ASN A 337 -6.05 -13.87 -4.23
N PRO A 338 -4.75 -14.18 -4.38
CA PRO A 338 -3.70 -13.66 -3.50
C PRO A 338 -3.51 -12.14 -3.57
N ASP A 339 -4.06 -11.48 -4.60
CA ASP A 339 -3.97 -10.02 -4.77
C ASP A 339 -5.16 -9.26 -4.15
N GLU A 340 -6.23 -9.96 -3.73
CA GLU A 340 -7.49 -9.37 -3.28
C GLU A 340 -7.90 -9.80 -1.87
N CYS A 341 -7.48 -10.98 -1.43
CA CYS A 341 -7.95 -11.59 -0.18
C CYS A 341 -7.70 -10.72 1.06
N VAL A 342 -6.60 -9.96 1.07
CA VAL A 342 -6.25 -9.06 2.18
C VAL A 342 -7.27 -7.92 2.28
N ALA A 343 -7.61 -7.27 1.15
CA ALA A 343 -8.61 -6.21 1.13
C ALA A 343 -10.02 -6.73 1.49
N LEU A 344 -10.38 -7.92 1.00
CA LEU A 344 -11.65 -8.57 1.35
C LEU A 344 -11.75 -8.83 2.85
N GLY A 345 -10.70 -9.35 3.47
CA GLY A 345 -10.66 -9.55 4.92
C GLY A 345 -10.68 -8.25 5.72
N ALA A 346 -10.00 -7.21 5.24
CA ALA A 346 -10.10 -5.88 5.82
C ALA A 346 -11.53 -5.32 5.74
N ALA A 347 -12.24 -5.56 4.64
CA ALA A 347 -13.65 -5.18 4.49
C ALA A 347 -14.57 -5.96 5.44
N VAL A 348 -14.32 -7.25 5.67
CA VAL A 348 -15.04 -8.03 6.69
C VAL A 348 -14.89 -7.38 8.08
N GLN A 349 -13.67 -7.01 8.45
CA GLN A 349 -13.42 -6.31 9.72
C GLN A 349 -14.08 -4.92 9.75
N ALA A 350 -14.07 -4.20 8.63
CA ALA A 350 -14.71 -2.90 8.48
C ALA A 350 -16.24 -3.00 8.65
N GLY A 351 -16.88 -3.95 7.98
CA GLY A 351 -18.33 -4.20 8.09
C GLY A 351 -18.77 -4.49 9.54
N ARG A 352 -17.96 -5.28 10.27
CA ARG A 352 -18.22 -5.54 11.71
C ARG A 352 -18.15 -4.28 12.54
N LEU A 353 -17.13 -3.46 12.35
CA LEU A 353 -16.99 -2.20 13.08
C LEU A 353 -18.12 -1.22 12.72
N GLY A 354 -18.67 -1.32 11.51
CA GLY A 354 -19.84 -0.58 11.04
C GLY A 354 -21.20 -1.17 11.48
N GLY A 355 -21.20 -2.34 12.14
CA GLY A 355 -22.44 -3.02 12.55
C GLY A 355 -23.21 -3.64 11.39
N GLU A 356 -22.54 -3.95 10.27
CA GLU A 356 -23.16 -4.62 9.12
C GLU A 356 -23.33 -6.12 9.41
N MET A 357 -24.51 -6.66 9.08
CA MET A 357 -24.73 -8.11 9.13
C MET A 357 -23.95 -8.78 7.98
N LEU A 358 -23.05 -9.70 8.36
CA LEU A 358 -22.31 -10.51 7.40
C LEU A 358 -23.10 -11.79 7.11
N SER A 359 -23.14 -12.22 5.85
CA SER A 359 -23.77 -13.49 5.46
C SER A 359 -22.78 -14.63 5.68
N GLY A 360 -23.08 -15.57 6.61
CA GLY A 360 -22.27 -16.76 6.84
C GLY A 360 -21.91 -17.00 8.31
N PRO A 361 -21.18 -18.06 8.64
CA PRO A 361 -20.84 -18.46 10.03
C PRO A 361 -19.78 -17.56 10.68
N GLY A 362 -19.86 -16.25 10.52
CA GLY A 362 -18.85 -15.29 10.97
C GLY A 362 -19.37 -14.11 11.77
N GLU A 363 -20.65 -14.10 12.19
CA GLU A 363 -21.27 -12.95 12.87
C GLU A 363 -20.52 -12.52 14.14
N ASP A 364 -19.97 -13.45 14.91
CA ASP A 364 -19.31 -13.20 16.21
C ASP A 364 -17.82 -13.59 16.24
N LEU A 365 -17.09 -13.50 15.13
CA LEU A 365 -15.68 -13.85 15.11
C LEU A 365 -14.83 -12.93 15.99
N LEU A 366 -14.26 -13.46 17.06
CA LEU A 366 -13.25 -12.79 17.88
C LEU A 366 -11.88 -12.88 17.18
N LEU A 367 -11.28 -11.72 16.92
CA LEU A 367 -9.93 -11.65 16.37
C LEU A 367 -8.91 -11.49 17.51
N MET A 368 -7.99 -12.44 17.60
CA MET A 368 -6.88 -12.43 18.55
C MET A 368 -5.56 -12.40 17.78
N ASP A 369 -4.94 -11.24 17.73
CA ASP A 369 -3.66 -11.03 17.06
C ASP A 369 -2.49 -11.06 18.07
N VAL A 370 -1.23 -11.00 17.58
CA VAL A 370 -0.04 -11.07 18.43
C VAL A 370 0.96 -9.96 18.11
N THR A 371 1.81 -9.61 19.08
CA THR A 371 2.97 -8.74 18.84
C THR A 371 4.09 -9.52 18.15
N PRO A 372 4.67 -9.00 17.05
CA PRO A 372 5.66 -9.77 16.26
C PRO A 372 7.04 -9.85 16.91
N LEU A 373 7.37 -8.91 17.80
CA LEU A 373 8.70 -8.76 18.38
C LEU A 373 8.62 -8.52 19.89
N THR A 374 9.62 -9.00 20.60
CA THR A 374 9.79 -8.79 22.05
C THR A 374 9.99 -7.31 22.37
N LEU A 375 9.31 -6.82 23.41
CA LEU A 375 9.46 -5.48 23.96
C LEU A 375 10.23 -5.53 25.28
N SER A 376 11.23 -4.68 25.41
CA SER A 376 12.15 -4.65 26.54
C SER A 376 12.53 -3.22 26.92
N ILE A 377 13.20 -3.08 28.05
CA ILE A 377 13.88 -1.82 28.44
C ILE A 377 15.35 -2.09 28.69
N GLU A 378 16.18 -1.07 28.46
CA GLU A 378 17.58 -1.11 28.87
C GLU A 378 17.72 -1.07 30.38
N THR A 379 18.48 -2.01 30.93
CA THR A 379 18.82 -2.09 32.36
C THR A 379 20.33 -1.99 32.56
N VAL A 380 20.78 -2.09 33.83
CA VAL A 380 22.22 -2.00 34.21
C VAL A 380 23.06 -2.95 33.36
N GLY A 381 24.18 -2.45 32.87
CA GLY A 381 25.09 -3.22 32.01
C GLY A 381 24.70 -3.21 30.51
N GLY A 382 23.67 -2.42 30.11
CA GLY A 382 23.21 -2.35 28.73
C GLY A 382 22.41 -3.58 28.29
N VAL A 383 21.87 -4.32 29.26
CA VAL A 383 21.07 -5.53 29.01
C VAL A 383 19.63 -5.13 28.64
N ALA A 384 19.05 -5.81 27.65
CA ALA A 384 17.64 -5.69 27.31
C ALA A 384 16.81 -6.63 28.22
N THR A 385 16.08 -6.04 29.17
CA THR A 385 15.20 -6.82 30.04
C THR A 385 13.82 -6.91 29.43
N HIS A 386 13.38 -8.12 29.08
CA HIS A 386 12.12 -8.39 28.45
C HIS A 386 10.93 -8.13 29.40
N LEU A 387 9.86 -7.53 28.86
CA LEU A 387 8.60 -7.34 29.53
C LEU A 387 7.44 -8.02 28.79
N ILE A 388 7.38 -7.88 27.45
CA ILE A 388 6.38 -8.58 26.63
C ILE A 388 7.15 -9.37 25.59
N GLU A 389 6.99 -10.69 25.62
CA GLU A 389 7.62 -11.58 24.65
C GLU A 389 6.93 -11.52 23.28
N ARG A 390 7.68 -11.79 22.20
CA ARG A 390 7.10 -11.94 20.88
C ARG A 390 5.99 -12.99 20.88
N ASN A 391 5.04 -12.86 19.99
CA ASN A 391 3.86 -13.69 19.88
C ASN A 391 2.93 -13.67 21.12
N SER A 392 3.06 -12.65 21.98
CA SER A 392 2.06 -12.38 23.02
C SER A 392 0.79 -11.83 22.38
N THR A 393 -0.38 -12.37 22.78
CA THR A 393 -1.69 -11.93 22.27
C THR A 393 -1.94 -10.47 22.59
N ILE A 394 -2.51 -9.71 21.65
CA ILE A 394 -2.90 -8.31 21.81
C ILE A 394 -4.43 -8.15 21.69
N PRO A 395 -5.04 -7.17 22.41
CA PRO A 395 -4.39 -6.18 23.29
C PRO A 395 -3.85 -6.81 24.58
N THR A 396 -2.74 -6.27 25.11
CA THR A 396 -2.14 -6.79 26.35
C THR A 396 -1.49 -5.69 27.18
N ARG A 397 -1.39 -5.95 28.46
CA ARG A 397 -0.74 -5.04 29.42
C ARG A 397 0.12 -5.84 30.39
N PHE A 398 1.36 -5.39 30.56
CA PHE A 398 2.29 -6.01 31.49
C PHE A 398 3.08 -4.96 32.28
N SER A 399 3.30 -5.21 33.57
CA SER A 399 4.07 -4.33 34.46
C SER A 399 5.16 -5.09 35.18
N LYS A 400 6.31 -4.45 35.34
CA LYS A 400 7.44 -4.98 36.13
C LYS A 400 8.07 -3.87 36.96
N VAL A 401 8.48 -4.21 38.19
CA VAL A 401 9.11 -3.26 39.12
C VAL A 401 10.62 -3.33 38.97
N PHE A 402 11.22 -2.18 38.76
CA PHE A 402 12.66 -1.94 38.67
C PHE A 402 13.11 -1.05 39.82
N THR A 403 14.41 -0.87 39.95
CA THR A 403 15.01 -0.03 40.97
C THR A 403 16.13 0.85 40.39
N THR A 404 16.67 1.77 41.22
CA THR A 404 17.77 2.65 40.82
C THR A 404 19.13 1.92 40.91
N ALA A 405 20.01 2.24 39.97
CA ALA A 405 21.38 1.69 39.92
C ALA A 405 22.39 2.43 40.79
N ALA A 406 22.14 3.73 41.05
CA ALA A 406 23.04 4.57 41.82
C ALA A 406 22.36 5.13 43.09
N PRO A 407 23.13 5.34 44.20
CA PRO A 407 22.62 6.01 45.39
C PRO A 407 22.15 7.43 45.08
N PHE A 408 21.04 7.81 45.72
CA PHE A 408 20.47 9.16 45.62
C PHE A 408 20.14 9.67 44.22
N GLN A 409 19.93 8.74 43.26
CA GLN A 409 19.52 9.03 41.90
C GLN A 409 18.22 9.81 41.87
N LYS A 410 18.17 10.96 41.17
CA LYS A 410 17.01 11.84 41.10
C LYS A 410 16.09 11.59 39.91
N THR A 411 16.61 10.91 38.91
CA THR A 411 15.95 10.64 37.64
C THR A 411 16.27 9.25 37.15
N VAL A 412 15.33 8.62 36.45
CA VAL A 412 15.55 7.37 35.72
C VAL A 412 15.21 7.61 34.26
N GLN A 413 16.14 7.30 33.36
CA GLN A 413 15.91 7.29 31.95
C GLN A 413 15.45 5.88 31.54
N ILE A 414 14.30 5.79 30.89
CA ILE A 414 13.74 4.55 30.36
C ILE A 414 13.94 4.56 28.86
N LYS A 415 14.74 3.63 28.34
CA LYS A 415 14.89 3.36 26.92
C LYS A 415 14.05 2.14 26.57
N VAL A 416 13.08 2.33 25.72
CA VAL A 416 12.16 1.29 25.22
C VAL A 416 12.77 0.67 23.98
N LEU A 417 12.86 -0.65 23.97
CA LEU A 417 13.55 -1.44 22.94
C LEU A 417 12.60 -2.46 22.33
N GLN A 418 12.87 -2.82 21.09
CA GLN A 418 12.17 -3.89 20.36
C GLN A 418 13.17 -4.80 19.67
N GLY A 419 13.04 -6.10 19.85
CA GLY A 419 13.90 -7.13 19.25
C GLY A 419 14.27 -8.24 20.21
N GLU A 420 15.00 -9.24 19.68
CA GLU A 420 15.28 -10.51 20.36
C GLU A 420 16.73 -10.59 20.91
N ARG A 421 17.48 -9.49 20.83
CA ARG A 421 18.90 -9.49 21.25
C ARG A 421 19.02 -9.19 22.74
N GLU A 422 19.98 -9.82 23.42
CA GLU A 422 20.20 -9.65 24.87
C GLU A 422 20.73 -8.27 25.26
N PHE A 423 21.43 -7.57 24.34
CA PHE A 423 21.99 -6.25 24.61
C PHE A 423 21.15 -5.13 23.96
N ALA A 424 20.94 -4.05 24.70
CA ALA A 424 20.15 -2.91 24.26
C ALA A 424 20.62 -2.30 22.93
N ARG A 425 21.94 -2.21 22.71
CA ARG A 425 22.56 -1.66 21.49
C ARG A 425 22.24 -2.44 20.23
N ASP A 426 21.91 -3.73 20.37
CA ASP A 426 21.68 -4.66 19.27
C ASP A 426 20.18 -4.79 18.94
N ASN A 427 19.32 -4.09 19.71
CA ASN A 427 17.87 -4.00 19.50
C ASN A 427 17.49 -2.62 18.96
N LYS A 428 16.31 -2.54 18.35
CA LYS A 428 15.78 -1.26 17.87
C LYS A 428 15.32 -0.41 19.06
N LEU A 429 15.88 0.81 19.19
CA LEU A 429 15.37 1.79 20.14
C LEU A 429 14.07 2.39 19.59
N LEU A 430 12.96 2.20 20.33
CA LEU A 430 11.66 2.75 20.00
C LEU A 430 11.44 4.16 20.55
N GLY A 431 12.01 4.44 21.71
CA GLY A 431 11.90 5.75 22.34
C GLY A 431 12.59 5.83 23.69
N THR A 432 12.80 7.04 24.13
CA THR A 432 13.43 7.33 25.42
C THR A 432 12.64 8.40 26.17
N PHE A 433 12.38 8.18 27.46
CA PHE A 433 11.78 9.19 28.31
C PHE A 433 12.39 9.16 29.72
N THR A 434 12.24 10.25 30.47
CA THR A 434 12.87 10.41 31.77
C THR A 434 11.83 10.62 32.85
N LEU A 435 11.78 9.72 33.84
CA LEU A 435 11.03 9.89 35.08
C LEU A 435 11.87 10.74 36.03
N ARG A 436 11.31 11.86 36.50
CA ARG A 436 11.94 12.80 37.43
C ARG A 436 11.22 12.84 38.75
N GLY A 437 11.95 13.24 39.81
CA GLY A 437 11.38 13.41 41.15
C GLY A 437 11.08 12.09 41.87
N ILE A 438 11.91 11.08 41.59
CA ILE A 438 11.86 9.79 42.27
C ILE A 438 12.32 9.93 43.73
N LYS A 439 11.93 8.98 44.56
CA LYS A 439 12.32 8.91 45.97
C LYS A 439 13.82 8.93 46.12
N ARG A 440 14.36 9.86 46.90
CA ARG A 440 15.77 9.96 47.20
C ARG A 440 16.16 8.90 48.25
N ALA A 441 16.86 7.84 47.83
CA ALA A 441 17.24 6.73 48.71
C ALA A 441 18.52 6.06 48.14
N TRP A 442 19.03 5.07 48.87
CA TRP A 442 20.12 4.21 48.41
C TRP A 442 19.73 3.44 47.16
N ALA A 443 20.74 3.04 46.35
CA ALA A 443 20.52 2.15 45.22
C ALA A 443 19.74 0.90 45.64
N GLY A 444 18.82 0.44 44.80
CA GLY A 444 17.98 -0.72 45.08
C GLY A 444 16.72 -0.45 45.94
N VAL A 445 16.59 0.73 46.57
CA VAL A 445 15.45 1.05 47.44
C VAL A 445 14.23 1.61 46.67
N PRO A 446 14.37 2.61 45.75
CA PRO A 446 13.21 3.12 45.01
C PRO A 446 12.58 2.04 44.13
N LYS A 447 11.24 1.99 44.10
CA LYS A 447 10.45 1.04 43.31
C LYS A 447 9.82 1.76 42.14
N ILE A 448 10.35 1.49 40.95
CA ILE A 448 9.90 2.09 39.69
C ILE A 448 9.12 1.03 38.92
N GLU A 449 7.81 1.16 38.88
CA GLU A 449 6.93 0.32 38.07
C GLU A 449 6.98 0.80 36.61
N VAL A 450 7.37 -0.08 35.69
CA VAL A 450 7.29 0.16 34.25
C VAL A 450 6.19 -0.72 33.68
N THR A 451 5.22 -0.08 33.02
CA THR A 451 4.05 -0.72 32.42
C THR A 451 4.10 -0.54 30.92
N PHE A 452 3.99 -1.65 30.18
CA PHE A 452 3.74 -1.67 28.76
C PHE A 452 2.27 -1.97 28.52
N ASP A 453 1.67 -1.22 27.61
CA ASP A 453 0.26 -1.34 27.22
C ASP A 453 0.22 -1.35 25.67
N ILE A 454 -0.21 -2.46 25.08
CA ILE A 454 -0.32 -2.63 23.63
C ILE A 454 -1.82 -2.67 23.30
N ASP A 455 -2.27 -1.77 22.43
CA ASP A 455 -3.65 -1.74 21.99
C ASP A 455 -3.95 -2.79 20.89
N ALA A 456 -5.20 -2.86 20.47
CA ALA A 456 -5.65 -3.78 19.42
C ALA A 456 -5.04 -3.48 18.04
N ASN A 457 -4.43 -2.32 17.84
CA ASN A 457 -3.71 -1.94 16.59
C ASN A 457 -2.23 -2.30 16.65
N GLY A 458 -1.76 -2.83 17.80
CA GLY A 458 -0.35 -3.11 18.05
C GLY A 458 0.48 -1.87 18.43
N ILE A 459 -0.16 -0.75 18.78
CA ILE A 459 0.51 0.49 19.18
C ILE A 459 0.88 0.39 20.66
N VAL A 460 2.15 0.68 20.97
CA VAL A 460 2.74 0.52 22.29
C VAL A 460 2.73 1.84 23.07
N LYS A 461 2.21 1.80 24.29
CA LYS A 461 2.33 2.87 25.26
C LYS A 461 3.11 2.38 26.47
N VAL A 462 4.12 3.13 26.87
CA VAL A 462 4.96 2.79 28.02
C VAL A 462 4.82 3.87 29.08
N LYS A 463 4.58 3.43 30.33
CA LYS A 463 4.44 4.27 31.50
C LYS A 463 5.46 3.84 32.56
N ALA A 464 6.11 4.80 33.19
CA ALA A 464 6.92 4.58 34.40
C ALA A 464 6.32 5.37 35.57
N ARG A 465 6.27 4.75 36.73
CA ARG A 465 5.75 5.32 37.96
C ARG A 465 6.66 4.98 39.16
N ASP A 466 7.06 5.97 39.91
CA ASP A 466 7.63 5.75 41.26
C ASP A 466 6.49 5.41 42.23
N MET A 467 6.55 4.22 42.80
CA MET A 467 5.50 3.69 43.68
C MET A 467 5.46 4.40 45.05
N ASP A 468 6.59 5.00 45.48
CA ASP A 468 6.67 5.71 46.77
C ASP A 468 6.20 7.17 46.67
N THR A 469 6.59 7.88 45.60
CA THR A 469 6.24 9.31 45.41
C THR A 469 4.98 9.52 44.60
N GLY A 470 4.52 8.51 43.88
CA GLY A 470 3.39 8.59 42.94
C GLY A 470 3.74 9.33 41.63
N LYS A 471 4.95 9.87 41.48
CA LYS A 471 5.37 10.54 40.25
C LYS A 471 5.36 9.56 39.09
N GLN A 472 4.83 10.01 37.95
CA GLN A 472 4.71 9.18 36.75
C GLN A 472 5.06 9.96 35.49
N GLN A 473 5.52 9.24 34.47
CA GLN A 473 5.77 9.72 33.12
C GLN A 473 5.37 8.61 32.13
N SER A 474 4.87 8.98 30.98
CA SER A 474 4.55 8.02 29.93
C SER A 474 5.03 8.50 28.57
N ILE A 475 5.26 7.56 27.68
CA ILE A 475 5.48 7.80 26.26
C ILE A 475 4.54 6.87 25.49
N THR A 476 3.87 7.40 24.49
CA THR A 476 3.32 6.58 23.41
C THR A 476 4.44 6.42 22.41
N ILE A 477 4.74 5.19 22.03
CA ILE A 477 5.77 4.93 21.04
C ILE A 477 5.21 5.37 19.70
N SER A 478 5.65 6.52 19.30
CA SER A 478 5.33 7.11 17.99
C SER A 478 6.63 7.34 17.25
N GLY A 479 7.52 6.43 17.14
CA GLY A 479 8.84 6.51 16.48
C GLY A 479 9.41 7.93 16.25
N THR A 480 10.70 8.12 16.23
CA THR A 480 11.31 9.42 15.92
C THR A 480 10.99 9.92 14.50
N SER A 481 10.49 9.02 13.65
CA SER A 481 10.09 9.26 12.26
C SER A 481 8.62 9.63 12.06
N ASN A 482 7.80 9.62 13.12
CA ASN A 482 6.37 9.91 12.98
C ASN A 482 6.12 11.42 13.01
N LEU A 483 5.12 11.83 12.25
CA LEU A 483 4.72 13.22 12.14
C LEU A 483 4.07 13.70 13.45
N THR A 484 4.37 14.93 13.84
CA THR A 484 3.67 15.61 14.93
C THR A 484 2.24 15.96 14.50
N GLU A 485 1.35 16.23 15.46
CA GLU A 485 -0.04 16.66 15.15
C GLU A 485 -0.08 17.91 14.27
N ASP A 486 0.87 18.84 14.46
CA ASP A 486 0.99 20.03 13.61
C ASP A 486 1.45 19.71 12.19
N GLU A 487 2.39 18.75 12.03
CA GLU A 487 2.82 18.28 10.72
C GLU A 487 1.70 17.52 10.01
N ILE A 488 0.96 16.65 10.73
CA ILE A 488 -0.23 15.97 10.19
C ILE A 488 -1.28 17.01 9.75
N LYS A 489 -1.53 18.04 10.56
CA LYS A 489 -2.47 19.10 10.22
C LYS A 489 -2.05 19.85 8.96
N ARG A 490 -0.77 20.26 8.86
CA ARG A 490 -0.22 20.89 7.66
C ARG A 490 -0.29 19.99 6.44
N ALA A 491 0.02 18.69 6.60
CA ALA A 491 -0.07 17.72 5.52
C ALA A 491 -1.53 17.56 5.04
N LYS A 492 -2.51 17.54 5.95
CA LYS A 492 -3.94 17.54 5.63
C LYS A 492 -4.36 18.78 4.87
N GLU A 493 -3.98 19.97 5.36
CA GLU A 493 -4.29 21.26 4.73
C GLU A 493 -3.70 21.33 3.32
N ASN A 494 -2.45 20.91 3.14
CA ASN A 494 -1.81 20.80 1.83
C ASN A 494 -2.55 19.80 0.92
N ALA A 495 -2.89 18.64 1.44
CA ALA A 495 -3.62 17.62 0.67
C ALA A 495 -5.00 18.13 0.22
N ALA A 496 -5.74 18.81 1.10
CA ALA A 496 -7.05 19.39 0.78
C ALA A 496 -6.95 20.53 -0.24
N ALA A 497 -5.94 21.41 -0.12
CA ALA A 497 -5.71 22.50 -1.08
C ALA A 497 -5.44 21.97 -2.49
N PHE A 498 -4.69 20.87 -2.61
CA PHE A 498 -4.43 20.23 -3.91
C PHE A 498 -5.63 19.46 -4.45
N ALA A 499 -6.43 18.82 -3.59
CA ALA A 499 -7.64 18.13 -4.04
C ALA A 499 -8.63 19.07 -4.74
N GLY A 500 -8.74 20.33 -4.27
CA GLY A 500 -9.51 21.39 -4.94
C GLY A 500 -8.96 21.69 -6.33
N GLN A 501 -7.65 21.90 -6.45
CA GLN A 501 -7.00 22.17 -7.74
C GLN A 501 -7.08 21.00 -8.72
N ASP A 502 -6.93 19.77 -8.22
CA ASP A 502 -7.04 18.56 -9.04
C ASP A 502 -8.48 18.37 -9.56
N LYS A 503 -9.49 18.67 -8.74
CA LYS A 503 -10.90 18.63 -9.16
C LYS A 503 -11.19 19.67 -10.24
N GLU A 504 -10.67 20.90 -10.11
CA GLU A 504 -10.81 21.94 -11.13
C GLU A 504 -10.11 21.55 -12.43
N ARG A 505 -8.91 21.00 -12.37
CA ARG A 505 -8.16 20.52 -13.54
C ARG A 505 -8.84 19.35 -14.23
N LYS A 506 -9.37 18.40 -13.47
CA LYS A 506 -10.14 17.27 -14.01
C LYS A 506 -11.36 17.78 -14.77
N ALA A 507 -12.14 18.68 -14.18
CA ALA A 507 -13.28 19.32 -14.83
C ALA A 507 -12.87 20.08 -16.11
N ALA A 508 -11.71 20.73 -16.10
CA ALA A 508 -11.17 21.42 -17.28
C ALA A 508 -10.82 20.45 -18.41
N LEU A 509 -10.16 19.33 -18.09
CA LEU A 509 -9.81 18.29 -19.07
C LEU A 509 -11.06 17.61 -19.64
N GLU A 510 -12.02 17.27 -18.78
CA GLU A 510 -13.29 16.66 -19.19
C GLU A 510 -14.08 17.58 -20.12
N ALA A 511 -14.17 18.87 -19.80
CA ALA A 511 -14.85 19.85 -20.64
C ALA A 511 -14.17 19.98 -22.02
N LEU A 512 -12.83 20.01 -22.06
CA LEU A 512 -12.07 20.10 -23.30
C LEU A 512 -12.29 18.88 -24.18
N ASN A 513 -12.12 17.67 -23.63
CA ASN A 513 -12.31 16.43 -24.33
C ASN A 513 -13.76 16.26 -24.84
N ALA A 514 -14.75 16.61 -23.99
CA ALA A 514 -16.16 16.55 -24.38
C ALA A 514 -16.51 17.57 -25.49
N GLY A 515 -15.88 18.77 -25.47
CA GLY A 515 -16.02 19.77 -26.52
C GLY A 515 -15.44 19.31 -27.85
N GLU A 516 -14.21 18.76 -27.85
CA GLU A 516 -13.56 18.21 -29.04
C GLU A 516 -14.32 17.02 -29.61
N ALA A 517 -14.79 16.12 -28.76
CA ALA A 517 -15.61 14.98 -29.17
C ALA A 517 -16.94 15.40 -29.80
N ALA A 518 -17.59 16.43 -29.27
CA ALA A 518 -18.80 16.99 -29.83
C ALA A 518 -18.57 17.59 -31.23
N LEU A 519 -17.50 18.37 -31.40
CA LEU A 519 -17.11 18.91 -32.70
C LEU A 519 -16.83 17.79 -33.71
N TYR A 520 -16.06 16.79 -33.34
CA TYR A 520 -15.75 15.66 -34.21
C TYR A 520 -17.03 14.93 -34.65
N ARG A 521 -17.94 14.67 -33.70
CA ARG A 521 -19.23 13.97 -33.97
C ARG A 521 -20.10 14.76 -34.94
N VAL A 522 -20.27 16.05 -34.71
CA VAL A 522 -21.08 16.93 -35.56
C VAL A 522 -20.46 17.12 -36.93
N ASN A 523 -19.14 17.31 -37.03
CA ASN A 523 -18.45 17.42 -38.31
C ASN A 523 -18.58 16.15 -39.15
N THR A 524 -18.44 14.98 -38.51
CA THR A 524 -18.64 13.70 -39.18
C THR A 524 -20.07 13.54 -39.67
N ALA A 525 -21.06 13.90 -38.85
CA ALA A 525 -22.48 13.86 -39.21
C ALA A 525 -22.81 14.84 -40.35
N LEU A 526 -22.26 16.06 -40.37
CA LEU A 526 -22.43 17.03 -41.47
C LEU A 526 -21.84 16.55 -42.80
N GLY A 527 -20.79 15.72 -42.77
CA GLY A 527 -20.20 15.09 -43.95
C GLY A 527 -20.98 13.89 -44.50
N SER A 528 -21.90 13.30 -43.71
CA SER A 528 -22.71 12.12 -44.08
C SER A 528 -23.81 12.41 -45.08
N LYS A 529 -24.55 11.37 -45.51
CA LYS A 529 -25.77 11.53 -46.35
C LYS A 529 -26.83 12.36 -45.62
N ALA A 530 -27.04 12.11 -44.31
CA ALA A 530 -27.97 12.88 -43.49
C ALA A 530 -27.61 14.38 -43.45
N GLY A 531 -26.32 14.69 -43.34
CA GLY A 531 -25.82 16.07 -43.32
C GLY A 531 -26.01 16.79 -44.68
N LYS A 532 -25.83 16.07 -45.79
CA LYS A 532 -26.08 16.62 -47.15
C LYS A 532 -27.54 16.88 -47.44
N ALA A 533 -28.45 16.16 -46.80
CA ALA A 533 -29.91 16.29 -46.95
C ALA A 533 -30.52 17.38 -46.05
N LEU A 534 -29.75 18.07 -45.22
CA LEU A 534 -30.23 19.16 -44.37
C LEU A 534 -30.65 20.38 -45.20
N ASP A 535 -31.73 21.01 -44.77
CA ASP A 535 -32.11 22.34 -45.28
C ASP A 535 -31.07 23.41 -44.93
N ARG A 536 -31.09 24.50 -45.68
CA ARG A 536 -30.09 25.56 -45.59
C ARG A 536 -30.10 26.27 -44.22
N GLU A 537 -31.28 26.45 -43.64
CA GLU A 537 -31.45 27.15 -42.37
C GLU A 537 -30.88 26.34 -41.20
N THR A 538 -31.28 25.06 -41.08
CA THR A 538 -30.77 24.13 -40.05
C THR A 538 -29.25 23.95 -40.16
N ARG A 539 -28.75 23.81 -41.39
CA ARG A 539 -27.31 23.69 -41.62
C ARG A 539 -26.54 24.96 -41.19
N THR A 540 -27.12 26.14 -41.39
CA THR A 540 -26.52 27.42 -40.97
C THR A 540 -26.44 27.51 -39.45
N LYS A 541 -27.56 27.18 -38.75
CA LYS A 541 -27.61 27.17 -37.28
C LYS A 541 -26.57 26.22 -36.66
N ILE A 542 -26.42 25.02 -37.20
CA ILE A 542 -25.41 24.04 -36.73
C ILE A 542 -23.99 24.60 -36.93
N LYS A 543 -23.73 25.20 -38.11
CA LYS A 543 -22.41 25.78 -38.40
C LYS A 543 -22.04 27.00 -37.54
N GLU A 544 -23.02 27.79 -37.15
CA GLU A 544 -22.81 28.92 -36.22
C GLU A 544 -22.47 28.43 -34.82
N ALA A 545 -23.19 27.42 -34.32
CA ALA A 545 -22.92 26.79 -33.03
C ALA A 545 -21.56 26.07 -33.05
N GLU A 546 -21.20 25.37 -34.11
CA GLU A 546 -19.90 24.74 -34.34
C GLU A 546 -18.77 25.77 -34.25
N ARG A 547 -18.83 26.87 -35.01
CA ARG A 547 -17.84 27.95 -34.97
C ARG A 547 -17.72 28.60 -33.60
N THR A 548 -18.82 28.66 -32.84
CA THR A 548 -18.81 29.18 -31.49
C THR A 548 -18.00 28.28 -30.57
N LEU A 549 -18.22 26.96 -30.61
CA LEU A 549 -17.47 25.98 -29.83
C LEU A 549 -15.98 25.94 -30.26
N GLU A 550 -15.70 25.93 -31.58
CA GLU A 550 -14.32 26.00 -32.10
C GLU A 550 -13.56 27.23 -31.58
N ARG A 551 -14.20 28.40 -31.53
CA ARG A 551 -13.60 29.65 -31.04
C ARG A 551 -13.25 29.53 -29.57
N VAL A 552 -14.12 28.94 -28.75
CA VAL A 552 -13.92 28.76 -27.31
C VAL A 552 -12.83 27.72 -27.02
N LEU A 553 -12.69 26.68 -27.84
CA LEU A 553 -11.66 25.64 -27.71
C LEU A 553 -10.30 26.09 -28.26
N LYS A 554 -10.28 27.05 -29.19
CA LYS A 554 -9.06 27.45 -29.92
C LYS A 554 -7.93 27.86 -28.98
N HIS A 555 -6.78 27.17 -29.11
CA HIS A 555 -5.55 27.37 -28.31
C HIS A 555 -5.72 27.14 -26.80
N LYS A 556 -6.80 26.52 -26.35
CA LYS A 556 -6.98 26.15 -24.95
C LYS A 556 -6.20 24.89 -24.61
N LYS A 557 -5.58 24.92 -23.43
CA LYS A 557 -4.87 23.76 -22.85
C LYS A 557 -5.45 23.50 -21.46
N ALA A 558 -5.67 22.25 -21.09
CA ALA A 558 -6.34 21.88 -19.83
C ALA A 558 -5.67 22.48 -18.59
N ASP A 559 -4.33 22.61 -18.62
CA ASP A 559 -3.52 23.16 -17.53
C ASP A 559 -3.64 24.70 -17.36
N LYS A 560 -4.30 25.38 -18.31
CA LYS A 560 -4.47 26.84 -18.33
C LYS A 560 -5.93 27.30 -18.36
N LEU A 561 -6.87 26.37 -18.28
CA LEU A 561 -8.29 26.71 -18.25
C LEU A 561 -8.69 27.25 -16.88
N THR A 562 -9.44 28.34 -16.89
CA THR A 562 -10.10 28.86 -15.70
C THR A 562 -11.50 28.26 -15.55
N PRO A 563 -12.11 28.30 -14.35
CA PRO A 563 -13.51 27.85 -14.17
C PRO A 563 -14.49 28.55 -15.13
N VAL A 564 -14.21 29.80 -15.50
CA VAL A 564 -15.02 30.54 -16.49
C VAL A 564 -14.89 29.94 -17.89
N ASP A 565 -13.67 29.51 -18.26
CA ASP A 565 -13.45 28.82 -19.55
C ASP A 565 -14.19 27.48 -19.61
N VAL A 566 -14.20 26.73 -18.52
CA VAL A 566 -14.92 25.43 -18.41
C VAL A 566 -16.43 25.64 -18.61
N ILE A 567 -17.00 26.66 -17.98
CA ILE A 567 -18.41 27.02 -18.16
C ILE A 567 -18.68 27.41 -19.61
N ALA A 568 -17.83 28.24 -20.21
CA ALA A 568 -17.98 28.69 -21.60
C ALA A 568 -17.93 27.51 -22.60
N ILE A 569 -17.00 26.55 -22.40
CA ILE A 569 -16.88 25.33 -23.23
C ILE A 569 -18.14 24.48 -23.09
N ASN A 570 -18.60 24.22 -21.87
CA ASN A 570 -19.78 23.40 -21.63
C ASN A 570 -21.05 24.03 -22.23
N THR A 571 -21.24 25.34 -22.05
CA THR A 571 -22.37 26.07 -22.63
C THR A 571 -22.37 26.00 -24.16
N ALA A 572 -21.21 26.23 -24.80
CA ALA A 572 -21.11 26.16 -26.25
C ALA A 572 -21.30 24.73 -26.80
N ARG A 573 -20.81 23.72 -26.07
CA ARG A 573 -20.99 22.30 -26.37
C ARG A 573 -22.49 21.91 -26.30
N GLU A 574 -23.17 22.30 -25.24
CA GLU A 574 -24.60 22.03 -25.06
C GLU A 574 -25.44 22.68 -26.14
N ALA A 575 -25.15 23.95 -26.48
CA ALA A 575 -25.80 24.65 -27.56
C ALA A 575 -25.63 23.92 -28.92
N LEU A 576 -24.40 23.49 -29.24
CA LEU A 576 -24.13 22.71 -30.45
C LEU A 576 -24.84 21.36 -30.42
N SER A 577 -24.79 20.66 -29.29
CA SER A 577 -25.45 19.36 -29.13
C SER A 577 -26.96 19.44 -29.30
N ALA A 578 -27.62 20.47 -28.76
CA ALA A 578 -29.05 20.68 -28.88
C ALA A 578 -29.46 20.92 -30.34
N VAL A 579 -28.75 21.79 -31.06
CA VAL A 579 -29.07 22.11 -32.46
C VAL A 579 -28.75 20.97 -33.42
N ALA A 580 -27.67 20.20 -33.11
CA ALA A 580 -27.23 19.09 -33.97
C ALA A 580 -27.88 17.73 -33.63
N ALA A 581 -28.60 17.59 -32.52
CA ALA A 581 -29.19 16.33 -32.06
C ALA A 581 -29.97 15.57 -33.15
N PRO A 582 -30.87 16.21 -33.95
CA PRO A 582 -31.61 15.50 -34.97
C PRO A 582 -30.71 14.97 -36.12
N LEU A 583 -29.66 15.71 -36.46
CA LEU A 583 -28.67 15.29 -37.46
C LEU A 583 -27.85 14.10 -36.95
N VAL A 584 -27.35 14.17 -35.73
CA VAL A 584 -26.53 13.11 -35.13
C VAL A 584 -27.34 11.81 -35.01
N ALA A 585 -28.58 11.88 -34.55
CA ALA A 585 -29.47 10.72 -34.44
C ALA A 585 -29.73 10.06 -35.82
N ARG A 586 -29.97 10.85 -36.88
CA ARG A 586 -30.08 10.35 -38.24
C ARG A 586 -28.79 9.68 -38.75
N TRP A 587 -27.67 10.30 -38.51
CA TRP A 587 -26.39 9.75 -38.92
C TRP A 587 -26.04 8.44 -38.17
N GLU A 588 -26.39 8.32 -36.91
CA GLU A 588 -26.22 7.09 -36.13
C GLU A 588 -27.11 5.96 -36.63
N SER A 589 -28.35 6.28 -37.00
CA SER A 589 -29.27 5.31 -37.63
C SER A 589 -28.86 4.87 -39.04
N GLU A 590 -28.05 5.66 -39.76
CA GLU A 590 -27.47 5.26 -41.05
C GLU A 590 -26.28 4.28 -40.90
N LYS A 591 -25.71 4.15 -39.69
CA LYS A 591 -24.59 3.26 -39.37
C LYS A 591 -25.03 1.92 -38.80
N ALA A 592 -26.20 1.88 -38.14
CA ALA A 592 -26.84 0.66 -37.64
C ALA A 592 -27.55 -0.08 -38.80
#